data_073adc70b01dfee7904fc1bf505632ab
#
_entry.id   073adc70b01dfee7904fc1bf505632ab
#
_cell.length_a   1.000
_cell.length_b   1.000
_cell.length_c   1.000
_cell.angle_alpha   90.00
_cell.angle_beta   90.00
_cell.angle_gamma   90.00
#
_symmetry.space_group_name_H-M   'P 1'
#
loop_
_entity.id
_entity.type
_entity.pdbx_description
1 polymer ?
#
loop_
_entity_poly.entity_id
_entity_poly.type
_entity_poly.pdbx_seq_one_letter_code
_entity_poly.pdbx_strand_id
1 'polypeptide(L)'
;MTIDTQQSISGFIATQPRLSVGENGVSRFHARVGIEHARQEPDGSFTQLEPTFHDLAIFRKTAEEAAVRFRKGDRFVASGRIHEYTYEKDGQQVPAEEFIASRVGHDLARTRYEVDRTPRRPSVDHDAPSPDDLGHDAATRAQATHPTRASV
;
A
#
# COMPACT_ATOMS: atom_id res chain seq x y z
N MET A 1 10.89 24.60 -13.72
CA MET A 1 10.33 23.24 -13.57
C MET A 1 10.42 22.81 -12.13
N THR A 2 9.35 22.30 -11.58
CA THR A 2 9.29 21.95 -10.17
C THR A 2 9.13 20.43 -10.04
N ILE A 3 9.79 19.85 -9.06
CA ILE A 3 9.66 18.41 -8.80
C ILE A 3 8.37 18.18 -8.02
N ASP A 4 7.52 17.34 -8.58
CA ASP A 4 6.29 16.93 -7.89
C ASP A 4 6.64 15.89 -6.83
N THR A 5 6.10 16.08 -5.64
CA THR A 5 6.38 15.20 -4.53
C THR A 5 5.10 14.71 -3.90
N GLN A 6 5.20 13.59 -3.19
CA GLN A 6 4.10 13.04 -2.40
C GLN A 6 4.59 12.74 -1.01
N GLN A 7 3.66 12.69 -0.06
CA GLN A 7 3.99 12.23 1.27
C GLN A 7 4.43 10.77 1.21
N SER A 8 5.34 10.40 2.09
CA SER A 8 5.82 9.03 2.11
C SER A 8 5.98 8.55 3.55
N ILE A 9 5.89 7.24 3.73
CA ILE A 9 6.23 6.60 4.98
C ILE A 9 7.11 5.41 4.67
N SER A 10 7.90 5.01 5.65
CA SER A 10 8.70 3.80 5.54
C SER A 10 8.73 3.13 6.90
N GLY A 11 8.93 1.81 6.91
CA GLY A 11 8.95 1.06 8.13
C GLY A 11 8.87 -0.43 7.85
N PHE A 12 8.13 -1.14 8.68
CA PHE A 12 8.02 -2.59 8.55
C PHE A 12 6.56 -3.02 8.62
N ILE A 13 6.27 -4.16 7.98
CA ILE A 13 4.93 -4.76 8.01
C ILE A 13 4.79 -5.47 9.35
N ALA A 14 3.87 -4.98 10.18
CA ALA A 14 3.75 -5.47 11.54
C ALA A 14 2.81 -6.66 11.69
N THR A 15 1.83 -6.78 10.79
CA THR A 15 0.89 -7.89 10.81
C THR A 15 0.86 -8.56 9.45
N GLN A 16 0.37 -9.81 9.42
CA GLN A 16 0.20 -10.51 8.15
C GLN A 16 -0.76 -9.70 7.27
N PRO A 17 -0.36 -9.34 6.05
CA PRO A 17 -1.24 -8.57 5.18
C PRO A 17 -2.50 -9.33 4.79
N ARG A 18 -3.56 -8.58 4.56
CA ARG A 18 -4.84 -9.13 4.11
C ARG A 18 -5.22 -8.50 2.78
N LEU A 19 -5.70 -9.34 1.87
CA LEU A 19 -6.26 -8.87 0.62
C LEU A 19 -7.75 -9.16 0.65
N SER A 20 -8.55 -8.15 0.37
CA SER A 20 -10.00 -8.31 0.30
C SER A 20 -10.50 -7.63 -0.98
N VAL A 21 -11.74 -7.97 -1.35
CA VAL A 21 -12.36 -7.37 -2.51
C VAL A 21 -13.65 -6.70 -2.03
N GLY A 22 -13.77 -5.41 -2.32
CA GLY A 22 -14.93 -4.66 -1.91
C GLY A 22 -16.15 -4.95 -2.77
N GLU A 23 -17.28 -4.35 -2.40
CA GLU A 23 -18.53 -4.58 -3.10
C GLU A 23 -18.45 -4.15 -4.56
N ASN A 24 -17.62 -3.17 -4.85
CA ASN A 24 -17.45 -2.67 -6.21
C ASN A 24 -16.39 -3.47 -6.99
N GLY A 25 -15.89 -4.56 -6.44
CA GLY A 25 -14.90 -5.38 -7.11
C GLY A 25 -13.48 -4.87 -7.00
N VAL A 26 -13.24 -3.85 -6.18
CA VAL A 26 -11.90 -3.26 -6.05
C VAL A 26 -11.11 -4.00 -4.97
N SER A 27 -9.92 -4.46 -5.33
CA SER A 27 -9.03 -5.14 -4.39
C SER A 27 -8.47 -4.14 -3.39
N ARG A 28 -8.35 -4.59 -2.14
CA ARG A 28 -7.81 -3.77 -1.07
C ARG A 28 -6.84 -4.59 -0.25
N PHE A 29 -5.61 -4.09 -0.17
CA PHE A 29 -4.57 -4.66 0.69
C PHE A 29 -4.59 -3.86 2.00
N HIS A 30 -4.51 -4.56 3.10
CA HIS A 30 -4.45 -3.91 4.40
C HIS A 30 -3.44 -4.61 5.28
N ALA A 31 -2.63 -3.82 5.98
CA ALA A 31 -1.71 -4.32 6.97
C ALA A 31 -1.48 -3.25 8.02
N ARG A 32 -1.19 -3.71 9.23
CA ARG A 32 -0.69 -2.83 10.27
C ARG A 32 0.80 -2.69 10.06
N VAL A 33 1.31 -1.48 10.09
CA VAL A 33 2.72 -1.21 9.86
C VAL A 33 3.32 -0.47 11.05
N GLY A 34 4.61 -0.67 11.26
CA GLY A 34 5.34 0.04 12.29
C GLY A 34 6.27 1.04 11.65
N ILE A 35 6.31 2.23 12.23
CA ILE A 35 7.24 3.27 11.81
C ILE A 35 8.18 3.53 12.96
N GLU A 36 9.46 3.36 12.69
CA GLU A 36 10.48 3.55 13.71
C GLU A 36 10.82 5.01 13.84
N HIS A 37 11.11 5.44 15.07
CA HIS A 37 11.43 6.82 15.37
C HIS A 37 12.76 6.86 16.11
N ALA A 38 13.47 7.98 15.93
CA ALA A 38 14.71 8.21 16.64
C ALA A 38 14.78 9.69 16.99
N ARG A 39 15.41 9.97 18.13
CA ARG A 39 15.63 11.34 18.55
C ARG A 39 17.12 11.63 18.47
N GLN A 40 17.47 12.75 17.87
CA GLN A 40 18.86 13.16 17.82
C GLN A 40 19.23 13.82 19.16
N GLU A 41 20.31 13.34 19.76
CA GLU A 41 20.79 13.89 21.02
C GLU A 41 21.72 15.07 20.76
N PRO A 42 21.98 15.89 21.80
CA PRO A 42 22.85 17.07 21.63
C PRO A 42 24.26 16.72 21.14
N ASP A 43 24.73 15.49 21.41
CA ASP A 43 26.07 15.09 20.99
C ASP A 43 26.11 14.56 19.58
N GLY A 44 24.98 14.60 18.86
CA GLY A 44 24.89 14.09 17.49
C GLY A 44 24.49 12.63 17.36
N SER A 45 24.46 11.89 18.47
CA SER A 45 24.01 10.52 18.43
C SER A 45 22.49 10.43 18.35
N PHE A 46 21.96 9.23 18.16
CA PHE A 46 20.51 9.01 18.06
C PHE A 46 20.07 8.03 19.12
N THR A 47 18.91 8.33 19.71
CA THR A 47 18.26 7.42 20.65
C THR A 47 17.06 6.81 19.96
N GLN A 48 17.01 5.48 19.91
CA GLN A 48 15.89 4.77 19.33
C GLN A 48 14.67 4.91 20.23
N LEU A 49 13.57 5.36 19.64
CA LEU A 49 12.31 5.50 20.34
C LEU A 49 11.40 4.32 20.00
N GLU A 50 10.29 4.22 20.74
CA GLU A 50 9.30 3.20 20.46
C GLU A 50 8.69 3.42 19.08
N PRO A 51 8.48 2.38 18.30
CA PRO A 51 7.80 2.54 17.02
C PRO A 51 6.33 2.87 17.24
N THR A 52 5.76 3.57 16.28
CA THR A 52 4.31 3.80 16.27
C THR A 52 3.71 2.90 15.20
N PHE A 53 2.43 2.53 15.40
CA PHE A 53 1.76 1.60 14.52
C PHE A 53 0.59 2.27 13.81
N HIS A 54 0.44 1.95 12.55
CA HIS A 54 -0.52 2.64 11.69
C HIS A 54 -1.14 1.65 10.72
N ASP A 55 -2.26 2.04 10.13
CA ASP A 55 -2.90 1.23 9.11
C ASP A 55 -2.42 1.67 7.74
N LEU A 56 -2.07 0.68 6.93
CA LEU A 56 -1.66 0.89 5.54
C LEU A 56 -2.69 0.24 4.64
N ALA A 57 -3.24 1.00 3.72
CA ALA A 57 -4.20 0.50 2.74
C ALA A 57 -3.67 0.76 1.34
N ILE A 58 -3.84 -0.21 0.46
CA ILE A 58 -3.46 -0.11 -0.94
C ILE A 58 -4.61 -0.66 -1.74
N PHE A 59 -4.86 -0.10 -2.92
CA PHE A 59 -6.01 -0.49 -3.71
C PHE A 59 -5.63 -0.94 -5.10
N ARG A 60 -6.51 -1.71 -5.73
CA ARG A 60 -6.47 -2.09 -7.14
C ARG A 60 -5.27 -2.97 -7.47
N LYS A 61 -4.65 -2.74 -8.59
CA LYS A 61 -3.57 -3.61 -9.06
C LYS A 61 -2.39 -3.64 -8.10
N THR A 62 -2.04 -2.49 -7.54
CA THR A 62 -0.93 -2.42 -6.59
C THR A 62 -1.23 -3.26 -5.35
N ALA A 63 -2.50 -3.29 -4.92
CA ALA A 63 -2.90 -4.13 -3.78
C ALA A 63 -2.68 -5.60 -4.08
N GLU A 64 -3.05 -6.04 -5.28
CA GLU A 64 -2.87 -7.43 -5.68
C GLU A 64 -1.41 -7.82 -5.73
N GLU A 65 -0.58 -6.95 -6.30
CA GLU A 65 0.85 -7.22 -6.37
C GLU A 65 1.49 -7.21 -4.99
N ALA A 66 1.07 -6.28 -4.14
CA ALA A 66 1.60 -6.19 -2.78
C ALA A 66 1.25 -7.44 -1.96
N ALA A 67 0.03 -7.95 -2.13
CA ALA A 67 -0.40 -9.12 -1.38
C ALA A 67 0.43 -10.35 -1.71
N VAL A 68 0.93 -10.44 -2.93
CA VAL A 68 1.78 -11.55 -3.34
C VAL A 68 3.19 -11.42 -2.77
N ARG A 69 3.69 -10.19 -2.64
CA ARG A 69 5.11 -9.97 -2.37
C ARG A 69 5.46 -9.54 -0.95
N PHE A 70 4.53 -8.94 -0.22
CA PHE A 70 4.82 -8.47 1.12
C PHE A 70 4.39 -9.49 2.16
N ARG A 71 5.24 -9.66 3.18
CA ARG A 71 4.98 -10.53 4.31
C ARG A 71 5.26 -9.77 5.58
N LYS A 72 4.70 -10.28 6.68
CA LYS A 72 4.98 -9.72 7.99
C LYS A 72 6.49 -9.67 8.21
N GLY A 73 6.97 -8.53 8.67
CA GLY A 73 8.38 -8.32 8.92
C GLY A 73 9.13 -7.63 7.80
N ASP A 74 8.55 -7.58 6.60
CA ASP A 74 9.21 -6.94 5.47
C ASP A 74 9.35 -5.45 5.69
N ARG A 75 10.44 -4.89 5.20
CA ARG A 75 10.67 -3.44 5.21
C ARG A 75 10.13 -2.85 3.93
N PHE A 76 9.45 -1.72 4.07
CA PHE A 76 8.77 -1.11 2.93
C PHE A 76 8.98 0.39 2.88
N VAL A 77 8.74 0.96 1.71
CA VAL A 77 8.56 2.39 1.50
C VAL A 77 7.28 2.57 0.71
N ALA A 78 6.52 3.60 1.04
CA ALA A 78 5.25 3.85 0.38
C ALA A 78 5.03 5.33 0.24
N SER A 79 4.40 5.72 -0.86
CA SER A 79 4.01 7.12 -1.06
C SER A 79 2.51 7.18 -1.32
N GLY A 80 1.89 8.27 -0.88
CA GLY A 80 0.46 8.43 -1.03
C GLY A 80 -0.05 9.56 -0.16
N ARG A 81 -1.12 9.29 0.57
CA ARG A 81 -1.76 10.32 1.39
C ARG A 81 -2.35 9.73 2.65
N ILE A 82 -2.53 10.59 3.63
CA ILE A 82 -3.21 10.23 4.87
C ILE A 82 -4.71 10.44 4.65
N HIS A 83 -5.48 9.43 5.01
CA HIS A 83 -6.94 9.48 4.95
C HIS A 83 -7.47 9.46 6.37
N GLU A 84 -8.15 10.52 6.77
CA GLU A 84 -8.74 10.63 8.09
C GLU A 84 -10.22 10.29 8.00
N TYR A 85 -10.72 9.55 9.00
CA TYR A 85 -12.12 9.17 9.04
C TYR A 85 -12.51 8.96 10.49
N THR A 86 -13.82 8.81 10.72
CA THR A 86 -14.34 8.48 12.05
C THR A 86 -15.13 7.19 11.95
N TYR A 87 -15.15 6.45 13.03
CA TYR A 87 -16.03 5.30 13.13
C TYR A 87 -16.70 5.33 14.50
N GLU A 88 -17.78 4.59 14.59
CA GLU A 88 -18.56 4.56 15.82
C GLU A 88 -18.15 3.38 16.68
N LYS A 89 -17.86 3.65 17.95
CA LYS A 89 -17.53 2.62 18.90
C LYS A 89 -18.22 2.96 20.20
N ASP A 90 -19.06 2.04 20.67
CA ASP A 90 -19.81 2.22 21.92
C ASP A 90 -20.57 3.53 21.94
N GLY A 91 -21.18 3.89 20.82
CA GLY A 91 -21.99 5.09 20.71
C GLY A 91 -21.21 6.37 20.55
N GLN A 92 -19.89 6.30 20.43
CA GLN A 92 -19.05 7.48 20.30
C GLN A 92 -18.34 7.48 18.98
N GLN A 93 -18.13 8.69 18.42
CA GLN A 93 -17.36 8.87 17.21
C GLN A 93 -15.88 8.87 17.57
N VAL A 94 -15.14 7.94 16.98
CA VAL A 94 -13.70 7.79 17.25
C VAL A 94 -12.93 8.19 16.00
N PRO A 95 -12.02 9.17 16.11
CA PRO A 95 -11.20 9.55 14.97
C PRO A 95 -10.16 8.46 14.67
N ALA A 96 -9.87 8.28 13.40
CA ALA A 96 -8.88 7.31 12.95
C ALA A 96 -8.24 7.82 11.69
N GLU A 97 -7.10 7.22 11.35
CA GLU A 97 -6.44 7.55 10.09
C GLU A 97 -5.77 6.31 9.53
N GLU A 98 -5.58 6.32 8.22
CA GLU A 98 -4.85 5.29 7.53
C GLU A 98 -4.03 5.95 6.45
N PHE A 99 -2.92 5.34 6.10
CA PHE A 99 -2.13 5.81 4.98
C PHE A 99 -2.55 5.03 3.75
N ILE A 100 -3.04 5.74 2.73
CA ILE A 100 -3.42 5.12 1.47
C ILE A 100 -2.26 5.30 0.51
N ALA A 101 -1.61 4.21 0.17
CA ALA A 101 -0.43 4.25 -0.68
C ALA A 101 -0.83 4.12 -2.14
N SER A 102 -0.32 5.01 -2.97
CA SER A 102 -0.46 4.88 -4.41
C SER A 102 0.72 4.09 -4.99
N ARG A 103 1.85 4.08 -4.32
CA ARG A 103 3.03 3.32 -4.72
C ARG A 103 3.66 2.70 -3.49
N VAL A 104 4.20 1.50 -3.66
CA VAL A 104 4.83 0.81 -2.55
C VAL A 104 5.95 -0.07 -3.10
N GLY A 105 6.97 -0.25 -2.31
CA GLY A 105 8.07 -1.12 -2.66
C GLY A 105 8.80 -1.57 -1.42
N HIS A 106 9.68 -2.55 -1.57
CA HIS A 106 10.55 -2.95 -0.48
C HIS A 106 11.64 -1.90 -0.29
N ASP A 107 12.06 -1.75 0.95
CA ASP A 107 13.19 -0.86 1.26
C ASP A 107 14.46 -1.53 0.76
N LEU A 108 15.08 -0.95 -0.23
CA LEU A 108 16.19 -1.57 -0.94
C LEU A 108 17.37 -1.87 -0.03
N ALA A 109 17.63 -1.00 0.95
CA ALA A 109 18.76 -1.19 1.86
C ALA A 109 18.53 -2.36 2.82
N ARG A 110 17.31 -2.79 2.99
CA ARG A 110 16.93 -3.81 3.97
C ARG A 110 16.40 -5.08 3.34
N THR A 111 16.38 -5.19 2.01
CA THR A 111 15.76 -6.30 1.32
C THR A 111 16.64 -6.78 0.20
N ARG A 112 16.78 -8.10 0.07
CA ARG A 112 17.55 -8.69 -1.01
C ARG A 112 16.61 -9.38 -1.98
N TYR A 113 16.79 -9.11 -3.27
CA TYR A 113 15.93 -9.70 -4.29
C TYR A 113 16.58 -9.49 -5.65
N GLU A 114 16.05 -10.19 -6.63
CA GLU A 114 16.45 -9.99 -8.01
C GLU A 114 15.32 -9.35 -8.78
N VAL A 115 15.67 -8.46 -9.68
CA VAL A 115 14.68 -7.75 -10.48
C VAL A 115 14.48 -8.49 -11.79
N ASP A 116 13.25 -8.88 -12.03
CA ASP A 116 12.84 -9.46 -13.29
C ASP A 116 12.50 -8.31 -14.24
N ARG A 117 13.34 -8.12 -15.25
CA ARG A 117 13.18 -7.01 -16.20
C ARG A 117 12.50 -7.41 -17.49
N THR A 118 11.88 -8.59 -17.47
CA THR A 118 11.10 -9.01 -18.63
C THR A 118 10.00 -7.99 -18.88
N PRO A 119 9.85 -7.50 -20.11
CA PRO A 119 8.81 -6.53 -20.39
C PRO A 119 7.44 -7.08 -20.06
N ARG A 120 6.64 -6.26 -19.39
CA ARG A 120 5.31 -6.60 -19.04
C ARG A 120 4.44 -6.52 -20.28
N ARG A 121 3.55 -7.48 -20.44
CA ARG A 121 2.57 -7.37 -21.49
C ARG A 121 1.72 -6.14 -21.26
N PRO A 122 1.48 -5.32 -22.29
CA PRO A 122 0.56 -4.20 -22.11
C PRO A 122 -0.77 -4.71 -21.64
N SER A 123 -1.23 -4.15 -20.56
CA SER A 123 -2.55 -4.44 -20.05
C SER A 123 -3.54 -3.73 -20.94
N VAL A 124 -4.50 -4.46 -21.36
CA VAL A 124 -5.53 -3.83 -22.14
C VAL A 124 -6.32 -2.96 -21.20
N ASP A 125 -6.03 -2.42 -20.81
CA ASP A 125 -6.66 -1.83 -19.79
C ASP A 125 -6.15 -0.91 -19.08
N HIS A 126 -5.32 -1.18 -18.97
CA HIS A 126 -5.05 -0.63 -18.31
C HIS A 126 -4.87 0.03 -17.57
N ASP A 127 -4.64 0.08 -17.60
CA ASP A 127 -4.43 0.54 -16.94
C ASP A 127 -4.38 1.42 -16.63
N ALA A 128 -4.39 1.59 -16.68
CA ALA A 128 -4.65 2.30 -16.35
C ALA A 128 -5.07 2.99 -16.21
N PRO A 129 -5.24 3.21 -16.20
CA PRO A 129 -5.85 3.89 -15.87
C PRO A 129 -6.15 4.59 -15.60
N SER A 130 -6.33 4.75 -15.69
CA SER A 130 -6.88 5.37 -15.44
C SER A 130 -7.43 5.80 -15.10
N PRO A 131 -7.64 6.20 -14.95
CA PRO A 131 -8.31 6.45 -14.27
C PRO A 131 -9.17 6.71 -14.34
N ASP A 132 -9.42 6.82 -14.58
CA ASP A 132 -10.37 6.74 -14.51
C ASP A 132 -10.87 6.22 -14.56
N ASP A 133 -10.79 5.88 -14.71
CA ASP A 133 -11.33 5.18 -14.60
C ASP A 133 -11.40 4.90 -13.79
N LEU A 134 -10.98 5.34 -13.55
CA LEU A 134 -11.27 4.89 -12.40
C LEU A 134 -12.56 4.44 -12.11
N GLY A 135 -12.88 3.85 -12.38
CA GLY A 135 -14.08 3.26 -12.16
C GLY A 135 -14.27 2.03 -12.82
N HIS A 136 -13.80 1.86 -13.08
CA HIS A 136 -14.15 0.78 -13.75
C HIS A 136 -13.70 -0.05 -13.96
N ASP A 137 -13.45 -0.46 -14.08
CA ASP A 137 -13.39 -1.51 -14.53
C ASP A 137 -13.12 -2.16 -14.58
N ALA A 138 -13.07 -2.40 -14.63
CA ALA A 138 -13.26 -3.31 -14.85
C ALA A 138 -13.13 -4.01 -15.11
N ALA A 139 -13.14 -4.11 -15.25
CA ALA A 139 -13.44 -4.96 -15.67
C ALA A 139 -13.04 -5.49 -15.88
N THR A 140 -13.06 -5.41 -15.99
CA THR A 140 -13.19 -6.12 -16.33
C THR A 140 -12.64 -6.65 -16.31
N ARG A 141 -12.45 -6.73 -16.54
CA ARG A 141 -12.39 -7.44 -16.64
C ARG A 141 -12.22 -7.96 -16.37
N ALA A 142 -12.16 -8.01 -16.53
CA ALA A 142 -12.41 -8.67 -16.45
C ALA A 142 -12.18 -9.16 -16.54
N GLN A 143 -12.09 -9.42 -16.78
CA GLN A 143 -12.35 -10.04 -16.99
C GLN A 143 -12.03 -10.46 -16.93
N ALA A 144 -11.87 -10.47 -17.04
CA ALA A 144 -12.00 -10.98 -17.09
C ALA A 144 -11.43 -11.44 -16.98
N THR A 145 -11.24 -11.54 -17.12
CA THR A 145 -11.28 -12.08 -17.07
C THR A 145 -10.78 -12.42 -16.79
N HIS A 146 -10.55 -12.64 -16.75
CA HIS A 146 -10.65 -13.16 -16.54
C HIS A 146 -10.48 -13.53 -16.02
N PRO A 147 -10.51 -13.68 -16.06
CA PRO A 147 -10.68 -14.28 -15.63
C PRO A 147 -10.29 -14.64 -15.22
N THR A 148 -10.19 -14.58 -15.29
CA THR A 148 -10.27 -14.96 -14.97
C THR A 148 -9.85 -15.13 -14.51
N ARG A 149 -9.83 -15.32 -14.66
CA ARG A 149 -9.82 -15.50 -14.24
C ARG A 149 -9.51 -15.75 -13.59
N ALA A 150 -9.51 -15.76 -13.64
CA ALA A 150 -9.52 -15.95 -13.12
C ALA A 150 -9.06 -16.13 -12.60
N SER A 151 -9.01 -16.16 -12.66
CA SER A 151 -8.91 -16.22 -12.26
C SER A 151 -8.42 -16.23 -11.86
N VAL A 152 -8.30 -16.23 -11.89
CA VAL A 152 -8.21 -16.19 -11.53
C VAL A 152 -8.00 -16.28 -11.32
#